data_fed327b93953c07a7b95119fa78146c8
#
_entry.id   fed327b93953c07a7b95119fa78146c8
#
_cell.length_a   1.000
_cell.length_b   1.000
_cell.length_c   1.000
_cell.angle_alpha   90.00
_cell.angle_beta   90.00
_cell.angle_gamma   90.00
#
_symmetry.space_group_name_H-M   'P 1'
#
loop_
_entity.id
_entity.type
_entity.pdbx_description
1 polymer ?
#
loop_
_entity_poly.entity_id
_entity_poly.type
_entity_poly.pdbx_seq_one_letter_code
_entity_poly.pdbx_strand_id
1 'polypeptide(L)'
;MRKKWNILQRLLPLLLTFGILLSFCSLPAKAFAFTPPFTIQSESGIVLNLDTNMIIYEKNADKQQMPAHLAQIVTALVVLDACDDLDGTKITMSQNPMSYFYDYTNQEDVRYADIMAGDTFSVREYLYAMLLTSSCESAEILADYFGDGNEVQFVKKMNEKAAEIGCVGTNFTNPTGLYDSYQITTARDMLKITQYALQNDTFKEIATTASYVPTSKNANHPASNSLKWTHTNTMMDETDQYYYKGTAGIKTGNLESYGRNIITMATKGDISYLLILMKAPFDDE
;
A
#
# COMPACT_ATOMS: atom_id res chain seq x y z
N MET A 1 -23.93 -13.08 68.37
CA MET A 1 -23.12 -11.93 68.01
C MET A 1 -22.66 -12.08 66.54
N ARG A 2 -23.24 -11.33 65.57
CA ARG A 2 -22.81 -11.35 64.16
C ARG A 2 -21.62 -10.37 64.01
N LYS A 3 -20.41 -10.90 63.71
CA LYS A 3 -19.23 -10.09 63.40
C LYS A 3 -19.54 -9.28 62.14
N LYS A 4 -19.63 -7.96 62.24
CA LYS A 4 -19.67 -7.06 61.05
C LYS A 4 -18.29 -7.06 60.42
N TRP A 5 -18.14 -7.71 59.28
CA TRP A 5 -16.95 -7.61 58.48
C TRP A 5 -16.91 -6.23 57.81
N ASN A 6 -15.77 -5.54 57.94
CA ASN A 6 -15.56 -4.26 57.30
C ASN A 6 -15.53 -4.42 55.77
N ILE A 7 -16.07 -3.45 55.06
CA ILE A 7 -16.13 -3.40 53.60
C ILE A 7 -14.75 -3.72 52.94
N LEU A 8 -13.66 -3.29 53.61
CA LEU A 8 -12.28 -3.59 53.17
C LEU A 8 -11.97 -5.10 53.14
N GLN A 9 -12.49 -5.88 54.10
CA GLN A 9 -12.26 -7.33 54.18
C GLN A 9 -13.04 -8.13 53.12
N ARG A 10 -14.07 -7.51 52.52
CA ARG A 10 -14.84 -8.09 51.42
C ARG A 10 -14.27 -7.73 50.04
N LEU A 11 -13.63 -6.57 49.92
CA LEU A 11 -13.04 -6.09 48.67
C LEU A 11 -11.62 -6.65 48.41
N LEU A 12 -10.89 -7.00 49.48
CA LEU A 12 -9.52 -7.52 49.35
C LEU A 12 -9.39 -8.80 48.48
N PRO A 13 -10.25 -9.84 48.67
CA PRO A 13 -10.20 -11.02 47.81
C PRO A 13 -10.62 -10.73 46.36
N LEU A 14 -11.55 -9.76 46.13
CA LEU A 14 -11.97 -9.37 44.76
C LEU A 14 -10.85 -8.63 44.03
N LEU A 15 -10.10 -7.77 44.71
CA LEU A 15 -8.94 -7.07 44.16
C LEU A 15 -7.78 -8.02 43.87
N LEU A 16 -7.56 -9.04 44.70
CA LEU A 16 -6.55 -10.07 44.47
C LEU A 16 -6.90 -10.98 43.28
N THR A 17 -8.15 -11.37 43.10
CA THR A 17 -8.60 -12.17 41.95
C THR A 17 -8.57 -11.37 40.67
N PHE A 18 -8.88 -10.07 40.71
CA PHE A 18 -8.76 -9.19 39.51
C PHE A 18 -7.32 -8.93 39.13
N GLY A 19 -6.42 -8.79 40.10
CA GLY A 19 -4.96 -8.67 39.87
C GLY A 19 -4.35 -9.92 39.25
N ILE A 20 -4.79 -11.12 39.63
CA ILE A 20 -4.32 -12.39 39.08
C ILE A 20 -4.87 -12.60 37.67
N LEU A 21 -6.13 -12.22 37.38
CA LEU A 21 -6.68 -12.28 36.02
C LEU A 21 -5.99 -11.33 35.06
N LEU A 22 -5.59 -10.13 35.46
CA LEU A 22 -4.80 -9.20 34.67
C LEU A 22 -3.38 -9.68 34.40
N SER A 23 -2.78 -10.45 35.31
CA SER A 23 -1.42 -11.01 35.13
C SER A 23 -1.37 -12.14 34.11
N PHE A 24 -2.48 -12.82 33.82
CA PHE A 24 -2.54 -13.86 32.77
C PHE A 24 -2.74 -13.29 31.36
N CYS A 25 -3.16 -12.04 31.23
CA CYS A 25 -3.34 -11.39 29.91
C CYS A 25 -2.05 -10.81 29.32
N SER A 26 -0.91 -10.90 29.99
CA SER A 26 0.35 -10.26 29.55
C SER A 26 1.51 -11.23 29.29
N LEU A 27 1.23 -12.51 29.04
CA LEU A 27 2.26 -13.36 28.46
C LEU A 27 2.32 -13.01 26.96
N PRO A 28 3.45 -12.45 26.47
CA PRO A 28 3.63 -12.30 25.03
C PRO A 28 3.55 -13.73 24.46
N ALA A 29 2.55 -13.99 23.63
CA ALA A 29 2.56 -15.18 22.81
C ALA A 29 3.88 -15.12 22.03
N LYS A 30 4.83 -16.03 22.32
CA LYS A 30 6.01 -16.19 21.49
C LYS A 30 5.47 -16.53 20.11
N ALA A 31 5.45 -15.54 19.22
CA ALA A 31 5.23 -15.79 17.82
C ALA A 31 6.26 -16.84 17.41
N PHE A 32 5.83 -17.94 16.82
CA PHE A 32 6.74 -18.88 16.20
C PHE A 32 7.37 -18.12 15.02
N ALA A 33 8.54 -17.56 15.25
CA ALA A 33 9.29 -16.89 14.20
C ALA A 33 9.69 -17.96 13.17
N PHE A 34 9.05 -17.91 12.01
CA PHE A 34 9.47 -18.72 10.87
C PHE A 34 10.87 -18.24 10.43
N THR A 35 11.82 -19.16 10.33
CA THR A 35 13.13 -18.88 9.75
C THR A 35 13.12 -19.44 8.32
N PRO A 36 13.17 -18.58 7.29
CA PRO A 36 13.25 -19.06 5.92
C PRO A 36 14.51 -19.92 5.71
N PRO A 37 14.43 -21.03 4.96
CA PRO A 37 15.59 -21.86 4.62
C PRO A 37 16.52 -21.23 3.58
N PHE A 38 16.26 -19.96 3.21
CA PHE A 38 17.01 -19.18 2.23
C PHE A 38 17.22 -17.74 2.73
N THR A 39 18.19 -17.05 2.17
CA THR A 39 18.44 -15.64 2.50
C THR A 39 17.47 -14.74 1.75
N ILE A 40 16.76 -13.88 2.48
CA ILE A 40 15.95 -12.81 1.90
C ILE A 40 16.88 -11.62 1.62
N GLN A 41 17.03 -11.24 0.35
CA GLN A 41 17.96 -10.18 -0.07
C GLN A 41 17.45 -8.78 0.25
N SER A 42 16.12 -8.56 0.27
CA SER A 42 15.56 -7.27 0.68
C SER A 42 16.06 -6.85 2.06
N GLU A 43 16.31 -5.56 2.22
CA GLU A 43 16.84 -5.00 3.47
C GLU A 43 15.83 -5.10 4.61
N SER A 44 14.54 -4.93 4.30
CA SER A 44 13.43 -5.12 5.24
C SER A 44 12.36 -6.02 4.68
N GLY A 45 11.63 -6.71 5.56
CA GLY A 45 10.48 -7.51 5.18
C GLY A 45 9.60 -7.89 6.37
N ILE A 46 8.34 -8.15 6.06
CA ILE A 46 7.34 -8.63 7.03
C ILE A 46 6.33 -9.51 6.32
N VAL A 47 5.94 -10.61 6.96
CA VAL A 47 4.92 -11.53 6.45
C VAL A 47 3.86 -11.74 7.52
N LEU A 48 2.62 -11.50 7.11
CA LEU A 48 1.43 -11.71 7.92
C LEU A 48 0.62 -12.89 7.38
N ASN A 49 0.16 -13.75 8.24
CA ASN A 49 -0.92 -14.68 7.96
C ASN A 49 -2.24 -13.92 8.09
N LEU A 50 -2.99 -13.77 6.99
CA LEU A 50 -4.22 -12.97 6.94
C LEU A 50 -5.38 -13.62 7.69
N ASP A 51 -5.40 -14.96 7.81
CA ASP A 51 -6.50 -15.69 8.45
C ASP A 51 -6.41 -15.64 9.97
N THR A 52 -5.18 -15.61 10.51
CA THR A 52 -4.92 -15.57 11.95
C THR A 52 -4.50 -14.19 12.46
N ASN A 53 -4.22 -13.26 11.55
CA ASN A 53 -3.63 -11.95 11.83
C ASN A 53 -2.30 -12.04 12.61
N MET A 54 -1.54 -13.11 12.41
CA MET A 54 -0.25 -13.33 13.06
C MET A 54 0.90 -12.99 12.13
N ILE A 55 1.84 -12.20 12.60
CA ILE A 55 3.11 -11.98 11.92
C ILE A 55 3.94 -13.25 12.07
N ILE A 56 4.34 -13.84 10.95
CA ILE A 56 5.12 -15.09 10.91
C ILE A 56 6.60 -14.88 10.58
N TYR A 57 6.94 -13.73 10.02
CA TYR A 57 8.32 -13.35 9.69
C TYR A 57 8.50 -11.84 9.77
N GLU A 58 9.66 -11.43 10.28
CA GLU A 58 10.11 -10.04 10.30
C GLU A 58 11.61 -9.94 10.07
N LYS A 59 12.02 -8.96 9.28
CA LYS A 59 13.41 -8.54 9.07
C LYS A 59 13.45 -7.03 9.02
N ASN A 60 14.09 -6.39 9.98
CA ASN A 60 14.22 -4.92 10.03
C ASN A 60 12.89 -4.18 9.77
N ALA A 61 11.76 -4.73 10.26
CA ALA A 61 10.42 -4.27 9.90
C ALA A 61 10.14 -2.81 10.26
N ASP A 62 10.84 -2.27 11.25
CA ASP A 62 10.71 -0.88 11.74
C ASP A 62 11.80 0.05 11.19
N LYS A 63 12.70 -0.45 10.30
CA LYS A 63 13.72 0.38 9.67
C LYS A 63 13.06 1.32 8.66
N GLN A 64 13.31 2.62 8.80
CA GLN A 64 12.84 3.62 7.84
C GLN A 64 13.52 3.45 6.49
N GLN A 65 12.72 3.45 5.45
CA GLN A 65 13.13 3.27 4.06
C GLN A 65 12.21 4.04 3.14
N MET A 66 12.64 4.26 1.92
CA MET A 66 11.83 4.90 0.89
C MET A 66 10.74 3.95 0.40
N PRO A 67 9.47 4.39 0.37
CA PRO A 67 8.36 3.58 -0.13
C PRO A 67 8.43 3.37 -1.64
N ALA A 68 9.04 4.27 -2.40
CA ALA A 68 8.88 4.36 -3.84
C ALA A 68 7.37 4.40 -4.19
N HIS A 69 6.96 3.83 -5.32
CA HIS A 69 5.56 3.82 -5.75
C HIS A 69 4.59 3.07 -4.80
N LEU A 70 5.06 2.46 -3.70
CA LEU A 70 4.15 1.96 -2.66
C LEU A 70 3.35 3.09 -1.99
N ALA A 71 3.84 4.34 -2.04
CA ALA A 71 3.13 5.53 -1.58
C ALA A 71 1.75 5.69 -2.25
N GLN A 72 1.61 5.22 -3.49
CA GLN A 72 0.36 5.27 -4.26
C GLN A 72 -0.80 4.49 -3.62
N ILE A 73 -0.53 3.59 -2.68
CA ILE A 73 -1.59 2.96 -1.86
C ILE A 73 -2.29 4.01 -1.00
N VAL A 74 -1.54 4.92 -0.38
CA VAL A 74 -2.13 6.00 0.43
C VAL A 74 -2.77 7.06 -0.44
N THR A 75 -2.18 7.37 -1.61
CA THR A 75 -2.84 8.20 -2.63
C THR A 75 -4.21 7.64 -2.99
N ALA A 76 -4.31 6.33 -3.26
CA ALA A 76 -5.59 5.68 -3.55
C ALA A 76 -6.57 5.76 -2.36
N LEU A 77 -6.11 5.57 -1.12
CA LEU A 77 -6.97 5.68 0.07
C LEU A 77 -7.56 7.08 0.23
N VAL A 78 -6.75 8.13 0.05
CA VAL A 78 -7.24 9.53 0.12
C VAL A 78 -8.29 9.79 -0.96
N VAL A 79 -8.08 9.28 -2.19
CA VAL A 79 -9.04 9.42 -3.29
C VAL A 79 -10.33 8.66 -3.01
N LEU A 80 -10.24 7.42 -2.52
CA LEU A 80 -11.41 6.58 -2.21
C LEU A 80 -12.25 7.16 -1.06
N ASP A 81 -11.62 7.84 -0.10
CA ASP A 81 -12.33 8.51 0.98
C ASP A 81 -13.02 9.82 0.53
N ALA A 82 -12.52 10.45 -0.55
CA ALA A 82 -13.00 11.74 -1.03
C ALA A 82 -13.98 11.65 -2.20
N CYS A 83 -14.13 10.49 -2.85
CA CYS A 83 -14.93 10.32 -4.06
C CYS A 83 -16.08 9.32 -3.86
N ASP A 84 -17.29 9.80 -3.79
CA ASP A 84 -18.48 8.95 -3.65
C ASP A 84 -18.89 8.25 -4.97
N ASP A 85 -18.59 8.85 -6.12
CA ASP A 85 -18.94 8.32 -7.44
C ASP A 85 -17.68 8.18 -8.32
N LEU A 86 -16.99 7.06 -8.19
CA LEU A 86 -15.76 6.78 -8.91
C LEU A 86 -15.92 6.64 -10.42
N ASP A 87 -17.10 6.22 -10.89
CA ASP A 87 -17.38 6.00 -12.30
C ASP A 87 -17.97 7.23 -12.99
N GLY A 88 -18.79 8.01 -12.27
CA GLY A 88 -19.40 9.24 -12.76
C GLY A 88 -18.47 10.44 -12.71
N THR A 89 -17.57 10.50 -11.72
CA THR A 89 -16.59 11.59 -11.65
C THR A 89 -15.53 11.40 -12.73
N LYS A 90 -15.53 12.31 -13.71
CA LYS A 90 -14.61 12.30 -14.86
C LYS A 90 -13.61 13.44 -14.72
N ILE A 91 -12.33 13.14 -14.92
CA ILE A 91 -11.25 14.12 -14.88
C ILE A 91 -10.62 14.15 -16.28
N THR A 92 -10.48 15.36 -16.83
CA THR A 92 -9.75 15.58 -18.08
C THR A 92 -8.34 16.02 -17.72
N MET A 93 -7.35 15.34 -18.28
CA MET A 93 -5.96 15.75 -18.16
C MET A 93 -5.77 17.12 -18.83
N SER A 94 -5.71 18.18 -18.03
CA SER A 94 -5.36 19.51 -18.49
C SER A 94 -3.85 19.61 -18.63
N GLN A 95 -3.40 20.39 -19.58
CA GLN A 95 -1.97 20.63 -19.85
C GLN A 95 -0.94 20.04 -18.87
N ASN A 96 -0.47 18.90 -19.24
CA ASN A 96 0.86 18.39 -18.98
C ASN A 96 1.33 18.37 -17.52
N PRO A 97 0.76 17.51 -16.65
CA PRO A 97 1.49 17.07 -15.46
C PRO A 97 2.84 16.44 -15.86
N MET A 98 3.01 16.07 -17.13
CA MET A 98 4.25 15.58 -17.73
C MET A 98 5.40 16.60 -17.68
N SER A 99 5.13 17.91 -17.70
CA SER A 99 6.20 18.92 -17.62
C SER A 99 6.97 18.83 -16.31
N TYR A 100 6.29 18.48 -15.21
CA TYR A 100 6.92 18.24 -13.92
C TYR A 100 7.91 17.07 -13.96
N PHE A 101 7.60 16.02 -14.73
CA PHE A 101 8.43 14.82 -14.82
C PHE A 101 9.58 14.96 -15.83
N TYR A 102 9.51 15.87 -16.82
CA TYR A 102 10.60 16.06 -17.77
C TYR A 102 11.90 16.54 -17.13
N ASP A 103 11.80 17.30 -16.07
CA ASP A 103 12.95 17.82 -15.33
C ASP A 103 13.39 16.89 -14.19
N TYR A 104 12.70 15.75 -14.01
CA TYR A 104 13.06 14.78 -12.98
C TYR A 104 14.37 14.08 -13.34
N THR A 105 15.32 14.04 -12.40
CA THR A 105 16.71 13.63 -12.69
C THR A 105 16.82 12.17 -13.15
N ASN A 106 16.02 11.27 -12.57
CA ASN A 106 16.03 9.84 -12.88
C ASN A 106 14.78 9.47 -13.67
N GLN A 107 14.80 9.71 -14.98
CA GLN A 107 13.64 9.47 -15.87
C GLN A 107 13.16 8.01 -15.84
N GLU A 108 14.07 7.06 -15.60
CA GLU A 108 13.77 5.62 -15.49
C GLU A 108 12.89 5.29 -14.27
N ASP A 109 12.83 6.18 -13.27
CA ASP A 109 11.97 6.02 -12.11
C ASP A 109 10.51 6.42 -12.40
N VAL A 110 10.30 7.27 -13.41
CA VAL A 110 8.96 7.76 -13.77
C VAL A 110 8.22 6.69 -14.57
N ARG A 111 7.05 6.30 -14.07
CA ARG A 111 6.17 5.32 -14.72
C ARG A 111 4.95 6.01 -15.32
N TYR A 112 4.60 5.59 -16.52
CA TYR A 112 3.50 6.15 -17.30
C TYR A 112 2.47 5.09 -17.68
N ALA A 113 1.22 5.51 -17.80
CA ALA A 113 0.09 4.72 -18.31
C ALA A 113 -0.34 5.17 -19.71
N ASP A 114 0.49 5.95 -20.41
CA ASP A 114 0.23 6.54 -21.73
C ASP A 114 -1.02 7.46 -21.76
N ILE A 115 -1.30 8.16 -20.65
CA ILE A 115 -2.38 9.14 -20.58
C ILE A 115 -1.88 10.46 -21.13
N MET A 116 -2.62 11.02 -22.08
CA MET A 116 -2.21 12.22 -22.82
C MET A 116 -3.10 13.43 -22.47
N ALA A 117 -2.56 14.63 -22.66
CA ALA A 117 -3.33 15.86 -22.50
C ALA A 117 -4.60 15.85 -23.34
N GLY A 118 -5.74 16.16 -22.73
CA GLY A 118 -7.06 16.09 -23.33
C GLY A 118 -7.78 14.76 -23.15
N ASP A 119 -7.12 13.71 -22.67
CA ASP A 119 -7.79 12.48 -22.30
C ASP A 119 -8.67 12.68 -21.07
N THR A 120 -9.81 12.02 -21.06
CA THR A 120 -10.76 12.06 -19.97
C THR A 120 -11.06 10.64 -19.50
N PHE A 121 -10.77 10.37 -18.24
CA PHE A 121 -11.05 9.09 -17.59
C PHE A 121 -11.88 9.29 -16.33
N SER A 122 -12.53 8.21 -15.88
CA SER A 122 -13.14 8.20 -14.55
C SER A 122 -12.07 8.10 -13.45
N VAL A 123 -12.44 8.50 -12.23
CA VAL A 123 -11.57 8.32 -11.06
C VAL A 123 -11.19 6.84 -10.88
N ARG A 124 -12.13 5.91 -11.11
CA ARG A 124 -11.86 4.47 -11.10
C ARG A 124 -10.78 4.09 -12.11
N GLU A 125 -10.87 4.60 -13.35
CA GLU A 125 -9.88 4.31 -14.39
C GLU A 125 -8.50 4.87 -14.04
N TYR A 126 -8.42 6.07 -13.46
CA TYR A 126 -7.15 6.61 -12.96
C TYR A 126 -6.56 5.76 -11.82
N LEU A 127 -7.42 5.24 -10.91
CA LEU A 127 -6.96 4.32 -9.86
C LEU A 127 -6.41 3.01 -10.44
N TYR A 128 -7.04 2.45 -11.48
CA TYR A 128 -6.49 1.29 -12.22
C TYR A 128 -5.13 1.61 -12.84
N ALA A 129 -5.01 2.72 -13.58
CA ALA A 129 -3.75 3.14 -14.18
C ALA A 129 -2.66 3.28 -13.11
N MET A 130 -2.93 4.00 -12.02
CA MET A 130 -1.98 4.24 -10.93
C MET A 130 -1.55 2.96 -10.22
N LEU A 131 -2.48 2.11 -9.81
CA LEU A 131 -2.15 0.95 -8.99
C LEU A 131 -1.52 -0.19 -9.80
N LEU A 132 -1.96 -0.42 -11.05
CA LEU A 132 -1.44 -1.50 -11.87
C LEU A 132 -0.08 -1.16 -12.47
N THR A 133 0.06 0.04 -13.08
CA THR A 133 1.28 0.40 -13.84
C THR A 133 2.26 1.27 -13.04
N SER A 134 1.88 1.68 -11.83
CA SER A 134 2.61 2.68 -11.03
C SER A 134 2.62 4.08 -11.67
N SER A 135 1.63 4.40 -12.50
CA SER A 135 1.53 5.66 -13.24
C SER A 135 1.70 6.89 -12.33
N CYS A 136 2.74 7.67 -12.60
CA CYS A 136 3.00 8.91 -11.89
C CYS A 136 2.03 10.00 -12.33
N GLU A 137 1.71 10.08 -13.63
CA GLU A 137 0.74 11.05 -14.15
C GLU A 137 -0.65 10.84 -13.56
N SER A 138 -1.09 9.58 -13.38
CA SER A 138 -2.38 9.31 -12.72
C SER A 138 -2.38 9.75 -11.27
N ALA A 139 -1.28 9.53 -10.54
CA ALA A 139 -1.16 9.95 -9.15
C ALA A 139 -1.23 11.48 -9.01
N GLU A 140 -0.55 12.23 -9.90
CA GLU A 140 -0.59 13.69 -9.91
C GLU A 140 -1.96 14.24 -10.30
N ILE A 141 -2.61 13.68 -11.34
CA ILE A 141 -3.95 14.11 -11.75
C ILE A 141 -4.95 13.94 -10.61
N LEU A 142 -4.89 12.79 -9.91
CA LEU A 142 -5.74 12.54 -8.76
C LEU A 142 -5.41 13.49 -7.59
N ALA A 143 -4.12 13.73 -7.34
CA ALA A 143 -3.70 14.63 -6.28
C ALA A 143 -4.08 16.08 -6.56
N ASP A 144 -3.94 16.55 -7.80
CA ASP A 144 -4.38 17.88 -8.21
C ASP A 144 -5.90 18.04 -8.02
N TYR A 145 -6.68 17.08 -8.51
CA TYR A 145 -8.14 17.14 -8.43
C TYR A 145 -8.66 17.11 -6.99
N PHE A 146 -8.19 16.16 -6.17
CA PHE A 146 -8.63 15.99 -4.78
C PHE A 146 -7.88 16.86 -3.77
N GLY A 147 -6.85 17.56 -4.22
CA GLY A 147 -6.12 18.58 -3.50
C GLY A 147 -6.58 20.01 -3.80
N ASP A 148 -7.66 20.18 -4.61
CA ASP A 148 -8.17 21.49 -5.05
C ASP A 148 -7.09 22.33 -5.78
N GLY A 149 -6.29 21.68 -6.64
CA GLY A 149 -5.17 22.31 -7.35
C GLY A 149 -3.94 22.55 -6.48
N ASN A 150 -3.85 21.88 -5.33
CA ASN A 150 -2.77 22.07 -4.37
C ASN A 150 -2.23 20.73 -3.85
N GLU A 151 -1.13 20.27 -4.44
CA GLU A 151 -0.46 19.01 -4.05
C GLU A 151 -0.08 18.99 -2.56
N VAL A 152 0.35 20.12 -1.98
CA VAL A 152 0.71 20.19 -0.55
C VAL A 152 -0.48 19.86 0.34
N GLN A 153 -1.69 20.27 -0.05
CA GLN A 153 -2.92 19.91 0.68
C GLN A 153 -3.23 18.41 0.53
N PHE A 154 -3.01 17.84 -0.66
CA PHE A 154 -3.20 16.41 -0.87
C PHE A 154 -2.20 15.58 -0.05
N VAL A 155 -0.91 15.94 -0.08
CA VAL A 155 0.14 15.30 0.72
C VAL A 155 -0.15 15.38 2.21
N LYS A 156 -0.70 16.51 2.68
CA LYS A 156 -1.17 16.63 4.07
C LYS A 156 -2.25 15.58 4.38
N LYS A 157 -3.24 15.39 3.49
CA LYS A 157 -4.27 14.33 3.65
C LYS A 157 -3.65 12.93 3.67
N MET A 158 -2.60 12.66 2.85
CA MET A 158 -1.87 11.39 2.89
C MET A 158 -1.24 11.13 4.27
N ASN A 159 -0.58 12.13 4.84
CA ASN A 159 0.05 12.01 6.16
C ASN A 159 -0.98 11.89 7.29
N GLU A 160 -2.10 12.61 7.21
CA GLU A 160 -3.22 12.48 8.12
C GLU A 160 -3.81 11.05 8.08
N LYS A 161 -3.98 10.49 6.89
CA LYS A 161 -4.43 9.09 6.71
C LYS A 161 -3.43 8.09 7.30
N ALA A 162 -2.13 8.27 7.07
CA ALA A 162 -1.11 7.42 7.68
C ALA A 162 -1.14 7.48 9.21
N ALA A 163 -1.32 8.67 9.78
CA ALA A 163 -1.45 8.87 11.23
C ALA A 163 -2.73 8.22 11.78
N GLU A 164 -3.88 8.35 11.08
CA GLU A 164 -5.15 7.70 11.42
C GLU A 164 -5.01 6.18 11.50
N ILE A 165 -4.28 5.58 10.55
CA ILE A 165 -3.99 4.13 10.51
C ILE A 165 -3.03 3.71 11.65
N GLY A 166 -2.35 4.65 12.28
CA GLY A 166 -1.41 4.40 13.38
C GLY A 166 0.02 4.13 12.89
N CYS A 167 0.41 4.71 11.76
CA CYS A 167 1.80 4.71 11.30
C CYS A 167 2.63 5.68 12.14
N VAL A 168 3.83 5.27 12.53
CA VAL A 168 4.72 6.07 13.39
C VAL A 168 6.09 6.35 12.74
N GLY A 169 6.45 5.59 11.71
CA GLY A 169 7.73 5.71 10.98
C GLY A 169 7.56 6.23 9.55
N THR A 170 6.40 6.85 9.23
CA THR A 170 6.01 7.19 7.87
C THR A 170 5.83 8.70 7.71
N ASN A 171 6.35 9.23 6.60
CA ASN A 171 6.11 10.58 6.11
C ASN A 171 6.09 10.56 4.58
N PHE A 172 5.02 11.06 3.99
CA PHE A 172 4.89 11.24 2.54
C PHE A 172 5.17 12.69 2.15
N THR A 173 5.80 12.90 1.00
CA THR A 173 6.14 14.22 0.45
C THR A 173 5.57 14.46 -0.94
N ASN A 174 5.16 13.38 -1.63
CA ASN A 174 4.49 13.45 -2.93
C ASN A 174 3.54 12.26 -3.12
N PRO A 175 2.56 12.33 -4.03
CA PRO A 175 1.59 11.28 -4.28
C PRO A 175 2.10 10.13 -5.15
N THR A 176 3.18 10.33 -5.89
CA THR A 176 3.70 9.41 -6.91
C THR A 176 4.58 8.32 -6.35
N GLY A 177 5.31 8.63 -5.27
CA GLY A 177 6.36 7.77 -4.74
C GLY A 177 7.75 8.03 -5.33
N LEU A 178 7.91 9.06 -6.16
CA LEU A 178 9.21 9.48 -6.68
C LEU A 178 10.14 9.92 -5.54
N TYR A 179 11.45 9.93 -5.84
CA TYR A 179 12.47 10.19 -4.85
C TYR A 179 12.31 11.56 -4.18
N ASP A 180 12.25 11.54 -2.87
CA ASP A 180 12.47 12.66 -1.98
C ASP A 180 13.08 12.12 -0.68
N SER A 181 14.11 12.77 -0.16
CA SER A 181 14.85 12.31 1.02
C SER A 181 14.01 12.24 2.30
N TYR A 182 12.89 12.96 2.34
CA TYR A 182 11.93 12.94 3.44
C TYR A 182 10.74 12.01 3.21
N GLN A 183 10.64 11.37 2.02
CA GLN A 183 9.63 10.36 1.72
C GLN A 183 10.05 9.02 2.32
N ILE A 184 9.60 8.73 3.51
CA ILE A 184 10.01 7.56 4.30
C ILE A 184 8.82 6.77 4.83
N THR A 185 9.03 5.48 5.00
CA THR A 185 8.09 4.56 5.66
C THR A 185 8.84 3.37 6.26
N THR A 186 8.12 2.42 6.84
CA THR A 186 8.66 1.14 7.33
C THR A 186 7.83 -0.02 6.77
N ALA A 187 8.41 -1.23 6.72
CA ALA A 187 7.66 -2.42 6.30
C ALA A 187 6.46 -2.67 7.22
N ARG A 188 6.58 -2.38 8.51
CA ARG A 188 5.48 -2.48 9.47
C ARG A 188 4.36 -1.46 9.22
N ASP A 189 4.70 -0.22 8.91
CA ASP A 189 3.68 0.78 8.59
C ASP A 189 3.00 0.48 7.25
N MET A 190 3.76 0.02 6.24
CA MET A 190 3.18 -0.45 4.97
C MET A 190 2.27 -1.66 5.16
N LEU A 191 2.57 -2.55 6.13
CA LEU A 191 1.67 -3.63 6.51
C LEU A 191 0.33 -3.10 7.03
N LYS A 192 0.37 -2.15 7.99
CA LYS A 192 -0.85 -1.52 8.54
C LYS A 192 -1.66 -0.81 7.45
N ILE A 193 -0.99 -0.01 6.61
CA ILE A 193 -1.60 0.70 5.49
C ILE A 193 -2.29 -0.29 4.54
N THR A 194 -1.60 -1.38 4.18
CA THR A 194 -2.17 -2.36 3.25
C THR A 194 -3.32 -3.14 3.87
N GLN A 195 -3.23 -3.52 5.16
CA GLN A 195 -4.34 -4.17 5.87
C GLN A 195 -5.58 -3.26 5.91
N TYR A 196 -5.39 -1.96 6.17
CA TYR A 196 -6.47 -0.98 6.14
C TYR A 196 -7.06 -0.87 4.72
N ALA A 197 -6.23 -0.73 3.71
CA ALA A 197 -6.65 -0.61 2.31
C ALA A 197 -7.45 -1.83 1.83
N LEU A 198 -7.06 -3.04 2.23
CA LEU A 198 -7.74 -4.28 1.86
C LEU A 198 -9.15 -4.45 2.48
N GLN A 199 -9.53 -3.60 3.44
CA GLN A 199 -10.90 -3.54 3.96
C GLN A 199 -11.85 -2.81 3.01
N ASN A 200 -11.33 -2.02 2.07
CA ASN A 200 -12.10 -1.38 1.01
C ASN A 200 -12.18 -2.32 -0.20
N ASP A 201 -13.39 -2.81 -0.51
CA ASP A 201 -13.61 -3.78 -1.59
C ASP A 201 -13.16 -3.24 -2.96
N THR A 202 -13.35 -1.94 -3.22
CA THR A 202 -12.92 -1.31 -4.47
C THR A 202 -11.39 -1.26 -4.58
N PHE A 203 -10.69 -0.89 -3.50
CA PHE A 203 -9.23 -0.96 -3.49
C PHE A 203 -8.75 -2.37 -3.77
N LYS A 204 -9.31 -3.35 -3.06
CA LYS A 204 -8.95 -4.75 -3.21
C LYS A 204 -9.18 -5.25 -4.63
N GLU A 205 -10.33 -4.95 -5.22
CA GLU A 205 -10.65 -5.28 -6.60
C GLU A 205 -9.58 -4.74 -7.56
N ILE A 206 -9.30 -3.43 -7.50
CA ILE A 206 -8.34 -2.76 -8.38
C ILE A 206 -6.94 -3.33 -8.18
N ALA A 207 -6.46 -3.37 -6.94
CA ALA A 207 -5.09 -3.77 -6.62
C ALA A 207 -4.79 -5.25 -6.89
N THR A 208 -5.81 -6.11 -7.01
CA THR A 208 -5.64 -7.54 -7.35
C THR A 208 -5.95 -7.87 -8.80
N THR A 209 -6.33 -6.88 -9.61
CA THR A 209 -6.60 -7.06 -11.04
C THR A 209 -5.29 -7.23 -11.82
N ALA A 210 -5.19 -8.29 -12.63
CA ALA A 210 -3.99 -8.56 -13.43
C ALA A 210 -3.83 -7.58 -14.60
N SER A 211 -4.91 -7.19 -15.25
CA SER A 211 -4.89 -6.17 -16.31
C SER A 211 -6.26 -5.53 -16.49
N TYR A 212 -6.27 -4.28 -16.94
CA TYR A 212 -7.48 -3.51 -17.16
C TYR A 212 -7.40 -2.76 -18.51
N VAL A 213 -8.51 -2.73 -19.23
CA VAL A 213 -8.68 -1.93 -20.45
C VAL A 213 -9.71 -0.86 -20.15
N PRO A 214 -9.35 0.44 -20.21
CA PRO A 214 -10.27 1.50 -19.90
C PRO A 214 -11.44 1.54 -20.91
N THR A 215 -12.61 1.91 -20.42
CA THR A 215 -13.84 1.99 -21.22
C THR A 215 -14.09 3.40 -21.76
N SER A 216 -13.44 4.41 -21.19
CA SER A 216 -13.52 5.79 -21.65
C SER A 216 -12.93 5.92 -23.06
N LYS A 217 -13.65 6.67 -23.90
CA LYS A 217 -13.23 6.90 -25.29
C LYS A 217 -12.52 8.24 -25.40
N ASN A 218 -11.28 8.21 -25.81
CA ASN A 218 -10.44 9.38 -25.97
C ASN A 218 -9.93 9.52 -27.41
N ALA A 219 -9.80 10.77 -27.89
CA ALA A 219 -9.35 11.05 -29.24
C ALA A 219 -7.89 10.59 -29.46
N ASN A 220 -7.06 10.66 -28.43
CA ASN A 220 -5.66 10.20 -28.49
C ASN A 220 -5.56 8.66 -28.54
N HIS A 221 -6.62 7.94 -28.14
CA HIS A 221 -6.67 6.49 -28.08
C HIS A 221 -7.91 5.95 -28.82
N PRO A 222 -7.97 6.08 -30.17
CA PRO A 222 -9.18 5.80 -30.94
C PRO A 222 -9.51 4.31 -31.07
N ALA A 223 -8.53 3.43 -30.92
CA ALA A 223 -8.76 1.99 -31.00
C ALA A 223 -9.26 1.45 -29.65
N SER A 224 -10.23 0.55 -29.68
CA SER A 224 -10.90 0.00 -28.49
C SER A 224 -9.98 -0.79 -27.53
N ASN A 225 -8.71 -0.97 -27.82
CA ASN A 225 -7.70 -1.64 -26.99
C ASN A 225 -6.34 -0.94 -27.08
N SER A 226 -6.33 0.36 -27.42
CA SER A 226 -5.08 1.14 -27.52
C SER A 226 -4.40 1.32 -26.17
N LEU A 227 -5.17 1.28 -25.07
CA LEU A 227 -4.65 1.26 -23.70
C LEU A 227 -4.99 -0.08 -23.06
N LYS A 228 -3.98 -0.71 -22.49
CA LYS A 228 -4.13 -1.87 -21.61
C LYS A 228 -3.14 -1.72 -20.46
N TRP A 229 -3.64 -1.54 -19.27
CA TRP A 229 -2.83 -1.43 -18.07
C TRP A 229 -2.65 -2.81 -17.43
N THR A 230 -1.42 -3.26 -17.33
CA THR A 230 -1.07 -4.57 -16.78
C THR A 230 -0.35 -4.38 -15.46
N HIS A 231 -0.67 -5.21 -14.49
CA HIS A 231 -0.07 -5.14 -13.17
C HIS A 231 1.43 -5.44 -13.23
N THR A 232 2.22 -4.60 -12.54
CA THR A 232 3.69 -4.71 -12.53
C THR A 232 4.23 -5.86 -11.67
N ASN A 233 3.37 -6.56 -10.91
CA ASN A 233 3.76 -7.78 -10.20
C ASN A 233 3.72 -8.98 -11.15
N THR A 234 4.86 -9.34 -11.72
CA THR A 234 4.99 -10.43 -12.70
C THR A 234 4.71 -11.82 -12.10
N MET A 235 4.72 -11.98 -10.78
CA MET A 235 4.29 -13.22 -10.13
C MET A 235 2.82 -13.57 -10.40
N MET A 236 2.02 -12.65 -10.94
CA MET A 236 0.63 -12.88 -11.38
C MET A 236 0.54 -13.35 -12.85
N ASP A 237 1.61 -13.25 -13.63
CA ASP A 237 1.64 -13.60 -15.05
C ASP A 237 2.09 -15.06 -15.23
N GLU A 238 1.18 -15.92 -15.73
CA GLU A 238 1.46 -17.33 -15.95
C GLU A 238 2.60 -17.60 -16.94
N THR A 239 3.01 -16.62 -17.71
CA THR A 239 4.10 -16.71 -18.70
C THR A 239 5.45 -16.27 -18.13
N ASP A 240 5.47 -15.61 -16.97
CA ASP A 240 6.68 -15.13 -16.33
C ASP A 240 7.39 -16.22 -15.54
N GLN A 241 8.71 -16.21 -15.54
CA GLN A 241 9.54 -17.18 -14.78
C GLN A 241 9.31 -17.13 -13.26
N TYR A 242 8.81 -16.00 -12.74
CA TYR A 242 8.52 -15.79 -11.31
C TYR A 242 7.05 -16.08 -10.96
N TYR A 243 6.26 -16.58 -11.92
CA TYR A 243 4.86 -16.91 -11.65
C TYR A 243 4.69 -17.80 -10.43
N TYR A 244 3.78 -17.40 -9.55
CA TYR A 244 3.38 -18.24 -8.42
C TYR A 244 1.85 -18.31 -8.35
N LYS A 245 1.30 -19.51 -8.53
CA LYS A 245 -0.14 -19.75 -8.51
C LYS A 245 -0.74 -19.32 -7.17
N GLY A 246 -1.74 -18.46 -7.20
CA GLY A 246 -2.41 -17.92 -6.02
C GLY A 246 -1.87 -16.55 -5.58
N THR A 247 -0.90 -15.97 -6.31
CA THR A 247 -0.48 -14.58 -6.11
C THR A 247 -1.58 -13.62 -6.55
N ALA A 248 -1.80 -12.57 -5.75
CA ALA A 248 -2.71 -11.50 -6.07
C ALA A 248 -2.12 -10.14 -5.66
N GLY A 249 -2.01 -9.23 -6.61
CA GLY A 249 -1.62 -7.82 -6.44
C GLY A 249 -0.40 -7.63 -5.55
N ILE A 250 -0.26 -6.64 -4.75
CA ILE A 250 -1.04 -5.43 -4.45
C ILE A 250 -0.37 -4.23 -5.14
N LYS A 251 0.96 -4.07 -4.97
CA LYS A 251 1.73 -2.96 -5.51
C LYS A 251 3.22 -3.27 -5.56
N THR A 252 3.88 -2.89 -6.64
CA THR A 252 5.33 -2.77 -6.72
C THR A 252 5.75 -1.31 -6.58
N GLY A 253 6.98 -1.09 -6.13
CA GLY A 253 7.55 0.25 -6.03
C GLY A 253 9.06 0.20 -6.24
N ASN A 254 9.53 0.62 -7.40
CA ASN A 254 10.93 0.51 -7.79
C ASN A 254 11.49 1.90 -8.11
N LEU A 255 12.66 2.20 -7.57
CA LEU A 255 13.48 3.34 -7.96
C LEU A 255 14.90 2.83 -8.23
N GLU A 256 15.45 3.10 -9.41
CA GLU A 256 16.76 2.59 -9.85
C GLU A 256 17.89 2.93 -8.86
N SER A 257 17.86 4.13 -8.30
CA SER A 257 18.85 4.58 -7.32
C SER A 257 18.66 4.02 -5.90
N TYR A 258 17.56 3.30 -5.64
CA TYR A 258 17.21 2.91 -4.28
C TYR A 258 16.99 1.42 -4.08
N GLY A 259 16.30 0.76 -5.02
CA GLY A 259 15.97 -0.66 -4.93
C GLY A 259 14.53 -0.97 -5.25
N ARG A 260 14.18 -2.25 -5.12
CA ARG A 260 12.84 -2.79 -5.42
C ARG A 260 12.04 -3.01 -4.14
N ASN A 261 10.79 -2.59 -4.18
CA ASN A 261 9.80 -2.85 -3.13
C ASN A 261 8.62 -3.62 -3.72
N ILE A 262 8.03 -4.50 -2.92
CA ILE A 262 6.82 -5.22 -3.31
C ILE A 262 5.92 -5.45 -2.12
N ILE A 263 4.63 -5.29 -2.34
CA ILE A 263 3.55 -5.77 -1.48
C ILE A 263 2.72 -6.73 -2.31
N THR A 264 2.57 -7.96 -1.83
CA THR A 264 1.80 -8.99 -2.53
C THR A 264 1.07 -9.89 -1.55
N MET A 265 -0.07 -10.41 -1.99
CA MET A 265 -0.75 -11.52 -1.32
C MET A 265 -0.44 -12.83 -2.04
N ALA A 266 -0.45 -13.92 -1.29
CA ALA A 266 -0.43 -15.25 -1.88
C ALA A 266 -1.29 -16.20 -1.06
N THR A 267 -2.10 -17.01 -1.74
CA THR A 267 -2.94 -18.05 -1.13
C THR A 267 -2.41 -19.43 -1.48
N LYS A 268 -2.22 -20.28 -0.48
CA LYS A 268 -1.84 -21.68 -0.65
C LYS A 268 -2.78 -22.58 0.15
N GLY A 269 -3.58 -23.39 -0.54
CA GLY A 269 -4.70 -24.08 0.09
C GLY A 269 -5.72 -23.06 0.59
N ASP A 270 -6.08 -23.16 1.86
CA ASP A 270 -7.04 -22.25 2.52
C ASP A 270 -6.36 -21.14 3.32
N ILE A 271 -5.03 -20.98 3.18
CA ILE A 271 -4.26 -20.00 3.96
C ILE A 271 -3.76 -18.89 3.06
N SER A 272 -4.03 -17.65 3.46
CA SER A 272 -3.61 -16.43 2.77
C SER A 272 -2.55 -15.66 3.56
N TYR A 273 -1.56 -15.16 2.84
CA TYR A 273 -0.46 -14.39 3.39
C TYR A 273 -0.36 -13.03 2.72
N LEU A 274 0.04 -12.02 3.48
CA LEU A 274 0.43 -10.71 2.99
C LEU A 274 1.93 -10.53 3.24
N LEU A 275 2.66 -10.26 2.18
CA LEU A 275 4.11 -10.09 2.17
C LEU A 275 4.46 -8.66 1.80
N ILE A 276 5.31 -8.01 2.59
CA ILE A 276 5.97 -6.76 2.27
C ILE A 276 7.47 -6.99 2.25
N LEU A 277 8.12 -6.70 1.13
CA LEU A 277 9.58 -6.65 1.02
C LEU A 277 9.98 -5.26 0.54
N MET A 278 11.02 -4.69 1.18
CA MET A 278 11.49 -3.35 0.83
C MET A 278 13.00 -3.35 0.63
N LYS A 279 13.42 -2.56 -0.38
CA LYS A 279 14.80 -2.35 -0.76
C LYS A 279 15.54 -3.66 -1.05
N ALA A 280 14.98 -4.44 -1.97
CA ALA A 280 15.72 -5.51 -2.62
C ALA A 280 16.66 -4.92 -3.69
N PRO A 281 17.84 -5.51 -3.95
CA PRO A 281 18.72 -5.06 -5.02
C PRO A 281 18.08 -5.30 -6.40
N PHE A 282 18.58 -4.60 -7.42
CA PHE A 282 18.15 -4.82 -8.82
C PHE A 282 18.84 -6.03 -9.44
N ASP A 283 20.08 -6.26 -9.08
CA ASP A 283 20.87 -7.35 -9.62
C ASP A 283 20.94 -8.51 -8.62
N ASP A 284 20.81 -9.73 -9.13
CA ASP A 284 21.08 -10.96 -8.40
C ASP A 284 22.63 -11.16 -8.41
N GLU A 285 23.34 -10.33 -7.63
CA GLU A 285 24.76 -10.55 -7.35
C GLU A 285 24.98 -11.54 -6.21
#